data_31241fcee3b66471d74d25b98d6d7b66
#
_entry.id   31241fcee3b66471d74d25b98d6d7b66
#
_cell.length_a   1.000
_cell.length_b   1.000
_cell.length_c   1.000
_cell.angle_alpha   90.00
_cell.angle_beta   90.00
_cell.angle_gamma   90.00
#
_symmetry.space_group_name_H-M   'P 1'
#
loop_
_entity.id
_entity.type
_entity.pdbx_description
1 polymer ?
#
loop_
_entity_poly.entity_id
_entity_poly.type
_entity_poly.pdbx_seq_one_letter_code
_entity_poly.pdbx_strand_id
1 'polypeptide(L)'
;MLDERRHAQQRLARYNGLPDSGHDMRTTLLRHFLSAVGEGTVVLPTFTCDYGYNISLGRNVFINYHCIFLDCAPIAIGDDVQIGPAVQLYTAQHPIDAKVRRSGLESVSPIRIGNDVWIGGGALVLPGVTIGDRSIVGAGSVVVHNVPPDSLVVGNPARIVRTLV
;
A
#
# COMPACT_ATOMS: atom_id res chain seq x y z
N MET A 1 -8.77 -16.59 9.45
CA MET A 1 -7.40 -16.06 9.09
C MET A 1 -6.69 -16.89 8.02
N LEU A 2 -6.32 -18.17 8.25
CA LEU A 2 -5.60 -18.96 7.21
C LEU A 2 -6.43 -19.19 5.94
N ASP A 3 -7.72 -19.46 6.06
CA ASP A 3 -8.60 -19.67 4.90
C ASP A 3 -8.86 -18.37 4.12
N GLU A 4 -8.97 -17.24 4.80
CA GLU A 4 -9.14 -15.92 4.14
C GLU A 4 -7.90 -15.55 3.32
N ARG A 5 -6.69 -15.71 3.90
CA ARG A 5 -5.44 -15.52 3.16
C ARG A 5 -5.33 -16.46 1.96
N ARG A 6 -5.73 -17.72 2.11
CA ARG A 6 -5.74 -18.68 0.99
C ARG A 6 -6.65 -18.21 -0.15
N HIS A 7 -7.85 -17.75 0.17
CA HIS A 7 -8.79 -17.20 -0.82
C HIS A 7 -8.22 -15.93 -1.47
N ALA A 8 -7.58 -15.05 -0.70
CA ALA A 8 -6.90 -13.88 -1.25
C ALA A 8 -5.81 -14.27 -2.24
N GLN A 9 -4.94 -15.23 -1.89
CA GLN A 9 -3.88 -15.71 -2.76
C GLN A 9 -4.41 -16.33 -4.07
N GLN A 10 -5.52 -17.06 -4.03
CA GLN A 10 -6.17 -17.60 -5.24
C GLN A 10 -6.66 -16.49 -6.17
N ARG A 11 -7.28 -15.43 -5.60
CA ARG A 11 -7.74 -14.27 -6.38
C ARG A 11 -6.57 -13.49 -6.98
N LEU A 12 -5.50 -13.29 -6.20
CA LEU A 12 -4.26 -12.65 -6.67
C LEU A 12 -3.58 -13.44 -7.78
N ALA A 13 -3.50 -14.75 -7.67
CA ALA A 13 -2.94 -15.60 -8.74
C ALA A 13 -3.71 -15.41 -10.06
N ARG A 14 -5.05 -15.37 -10.00
CA ARG A 14 -5.88 -15.08 -11.17
C ARG A 14 -5.63 -13.68 -11.72
N TYR A 15 -5.60 -12.68 -10.83
CA TYR A 15 -5.36 -11.27 -11.18
C TYR A 15 -4.02 -11.08 -11.88
N ASN A 16 -2.95 -11.59 -11.25
CA ASN A 16 -1.58 -11.45 -11.74
C ASN A 16 -1.29 -12.26 -13.00
N GLY A 17 -2.04 -13.32 -13.25
CA GLY A 17 -1.91 -14.15 -14.44
C GLY A 17 -2.67 -13.65 -15.68
N LEU A 18 -3.42 -12.55 -15.59
CA LEU A 18 -4.11 -11.99 -16.74
C LEU A 18 -3.12 -11.38 -17.74
N PRO A 19 -3.36 -11.54 -19.07
CA PRO A 19 -2.55 -10.90 -20.11
C PRO A 19 -2.70 -9.37 -20.06
N ASP A 20 -1.78 -8.63 -20.68
CA ASP A 20 -1.80 -7.16 -20.68
C ASP A 20 -3.08 -6.56 -21.27
N SER A 21 -3.69 -7.24 -22.24
CA SER A 21 -5.01 -6.87 -22.81
C SER A 21 -6.17 -7.03 -21.82
N GLY A 22 -5.95 -7.58 -20.64
CA GLY A 22 -6.98 -7.88 -19.64
C GLY A 22 -7.33 -6.73 -18.69
N HIS A 23 -7.14 -5.46 -19.07
CA HIS A 23 -7.34 -4.29 -18.19
C HIS A 23 -8.73 -4.24 -17.54
N ASP A 24 -9.79 -4.37 -18.33
CA ASP A 24 -11.17 -4.32 -17.80
C ASP A 24 -11.46 -5.47 -16.84
N MET A 25 -10.91 -6.66 -17.13
CA MET A 25 -11.05 -7.83 -16.25
C MET A 25 -10.25 -7.65 -14.95
N ARG A 26 -9.05 -7.05 -15.01
CA ARG A 26 -8.29 -6.68 -13.80
C ARG A 26 -9.08 -5.72 -12.93
N THR A 27 -9.61 -4.65 -13.49
CA THR A 27 -10.43 -3.67 -12.77
C THR A 27 -11.65 -4.34 -12.12
N THR A 28 -12.32 -5.21 -12.84
CA THR A 28 -13.46 -5.97 -12.31
C THR A 28 -13.05 -6.87 -11.15
N LEU A 29 -11.95 -7.61 -11.27
CA LEU A 29 -11.44 -8.45 -10.18
C LEU A 29 -11.05 -7.63 -8.96
N LEU A 30 -10.37 -6.49 -9.13
CA LEU A 30 -10.01 -5.60 -8.02
C LEU A 30 -11.25 -5.13 -7.26
N ARG A 31 -12.31 -4.70 -7.94
CA ARG A 31 -13.56 -4.26 -7.32
C ARG A 31 -14.27 -5.35 -6.51
N HIS A 32 -14.08 -6.62 -6.85
CA HIS A 32 -14.62 -7.75 -6.10
C HIS A 32 -13.72 -8.21 -4.94
N PHE A 33 -12.49 -7.74 -4.91
CA PHE A 33 -11.46 -8.23 -4.01
C PHE A 33 -11.05 -7.18 -2.97
N LEU A 34 -10.94 -5.90 -3.38
CA LEU A 34 -10.60 -4.80 -2.49
C LEU A 34 -11.88 -4.19 -1.86
N SER A 35 -11.71 -3.49 -0.75
CA SER A 35 -12.80 -2.80 -0.07
C SER A 35 -13.47 -1.74 -0.95
N ALA A 36 -12.67 -0.98 -1.68
CA ALA A 36 -13.14 0.02 -2.63
C ALA A 36 -12.09 0.25 -3.73
N VAL A 37 -12.55 0.54 -4.96
CA VAL A 37 -11.70 0.95 -6.08
C VAL A 37 -12.41 2.05 -6.86
N GLY A 38 -11.85 3.26 -6.79
CA GLY A 38 -12.37 4.44 -7.48
C GLY A 38 -12.20 4.35 -9.00
N GLU A 39 -12.93 5.21 -9.70
CA GLU A 39 -12.87 5.30 -11.16
C GLU A 39 -11.47 5.73 -11.63
N GLY A 40 -11.02 5.25 -12.78
CA GLY A 40 -9.72 5.56 -13.36
C GLY A 40 -8.52 4.89 -12.66
N THR A 41 -8.76 4.12 -11.59
CA THR A 41 -7.68 3.48 -10.83
C THR A 41 -7.12 2.26 -11.57
N VAL A 42 -5.79 2.21 -11.63
CA VAL A 42 -5.01 1.15 -12.30
C VAL A 42 -4.01 0.56 -11.31
N VAL A 43 -3.99 -0.77 -11.22
CA VAL A 43 -2.99 -1.52 -10.48
C VAL A 43 -2.28 -2.45 -11.45
N LEU A 44 -0.96 -2.38 -11.53
CA LEU A 44 -0.18 -3.24 -12.43
C LEU A 44 0.26 -4.55 -11.73
N PRO A 45 0.37 -5.66 -12.46
CA PRO A 45 0.87 -6.92 -11.92
C PRO A 45 2.42 -6.84 -11.71
N THR A 46 3.04 -7.58 -10.80
CA THR A 46 2.35 -8.39 -9.80
C THR A 46 1.99 -7.53 -8.60
N PHE A 47 0.76 -7.66 -8.15
CA PHE A 47 0.30 -7.03 -6.91
C PHE A 47 0.13 -8.13 -5.86
N THR A 48 0.50 -7.85 -4.61
CA THR A 48 0.40 -8.80 -3.50
C THR A 48 -0.20 -8.13 -2.28
N CYS A 49 -1.12 -8.82 -1.59
CA CYS A 49 -1.68 -8.39 -0.31
C CYS A 49 -2.06 -9.60 0.56
N ASP A 50 -2.37 -9.37 1.84
CA ASP A 50 -2.79 -10.45 2.75
C ASP A 50 -4.26 -10.85 2.53
N TYR A 51 -5.17 -9.89 2.52
CA TYR A 51 -6.62 -10.10 2.49
C TYR A 51 -7.32 -9.39 1.34
N GLY A 52 -6.90 -8.16 1.00
CA GLY A 52 -7.50 -7.29 0.02
C GLY A 52 -8.66 -6.46 0.55
N TYR A 53 -9.56 -7.03 1.33
CA TYR A 53 -10.75 -6.34 1.83
C TYR A 53 -10.46 -5.19 2.81
N ASN A 54 -9.23 -5.04 3.28
CA ASN A 54 -8.79 -3.90 4.08
C ASN A 54 -8.16 -2.77 3.25
N ILE A 55 -8.10 -2.91 1.91
CA ILE A 55 -7.51 -1.91 1.03
C ILE A 55 -8.62 -1.13 0.35
N SER A 56 -8.59 0.20 0.48
CA SER A 56 -9.44 1.13 -0.27
C SER A 56 -8.59 2.07 -1.11
N LEU A 57 -8.93 2.17 -2.39
CA LEU A 57 -8.27 3.02 -3.37
C LEU A 57 -9.26 4.09 -3.85
N GLY A 58 -8.85 5.34 -3.85
CA GLY A 58 -9.58 6.46 -4.42
C GLY A 58 -9.64 6.42 -5.94
N ARG A 59 -9.98 7.56 -6.55
CA ARG A 59 -10.04 7.74 -8.01
C ARG A 59 -8.65 8.02 -8.57
N ASN A 60 -8.42 7.62 -9.84
CA ASN A 60 -7.19 7.89 -10.59
C ASN A 60 -5.90 7.44 -9.86
N VAL A 61 -5.99 6.43 -9.00
CA VAL A 61 -4.80 5.87 -8.34
C VAL A 61 -4.03 5.01 -9.32
N PHE A 62 -2.72 5.24 -9.43
CA PHE A 62 -1.84 4.39 -10.21
C PHE A 62 -0.86 3.65 -9.31
N ILE A 63 -0.94 2.31 -9.30
CA ILE A 63 -0.02 1.43 -8.58
C ILE A 63 0.81 0.65 -9.60
N ASN A 64 2.11 0.86 -9.55
CA ASN A 64 3.07 0.26 -10.48
C ASN A 64 3.38 -1.20 -10.10
N TYR A 65 4.26 -1.84 -10.86
CA TYR A 65 4.63 -3.26 -10.75
C TYR A 65 5.19 -3.64 -9.38
N HIS A 66 4.92 -4.89 -8.95
CA HIS A 66 5.56 -5.57 -7.81
C HIS A 66 5.28 -4.91 -6.45
N CYS A 67 4.16 -4.22 -6.29
CA CYS A 67 3.80 -3.62 -5.01
C CYS A 67 3.24 -4.67 -4.04
N ILE A 68 3.54 -4.48 -2.73
CA ILE A 68 3.15 -5.38 -1.64
C ILE A 68 2.43 -4.58 -0.56
N PHE A 69 1.14 -4.88 -0.32
CA PHE A 69 0.34 -4.23 0.72
C PHE A 69 -0.11 -5.28 1.74
N LEU A 70 0.59 -5.36 2.89
CA LEU A 70 0.21 -6.28 3.97
C LEU A 70 -0.91 -5.65 4.79
N ASP A 71 -2.14 -5.92 4.38
CA ASP A 71 -3.37 -5.30 4.85
C ASP A 71 -4.01 -6.06 6.03
N CYS A 72 -3.22 -6.38 7.06
CA CYS A 72 -3.76 -6.88 8.33
C CYS A 72 -4.62 -5.84 9.07
N ALA A 73 -4.43 -4.55 8.79
CA ALA A 73 -5.28 -3.42 9.18
C ALA A 73 -5.60 -2.56 7.95
N PRO A 74 -6.55 -1.61 8.02
CA PRO A 74 -6.92 -0.77 6.89
C PRO A 74 -5.76 -0.02 6.25
N ILE A 75 -5.71 -0.07 4.91
CA ILE A 75 -4.86 0.77 4.05
C ILE A 75 -5.81 1.63 3.22
N ALA A 76 -5.84 2.93 3.49
CA ALA A 76 -6.67 3.88 2.77
C ALA A 76 -5.80 4.79 1.90
N ILE A 77 -6.07 4.82 0.60
CA ILE A 77 -5.36 5.64 -0.37
C ILE A 77 -6.35 6.60 -1.01
N GLY A 78 -6.03 7.89 -0.98
CA GLY A 78 -6.85 8.97 -1.54
C GLY A 78 -6.89 8.99 -3.07
N ASP A 79 -7.39 10.10 -3.62
CA ASP A 79 -7.50 10.34 -5.05
C ASP A 79 -6.16 10.78 -5.66
N ASP A 80 -5.96 10.53 -6.96
CA ASP A 80 -4.85 11.03 -7.78
C ASP A 80 -3.46 10.65 -7.25
N VAL A 81 -3.35 9.50 -6.56
CA VAL A 81 -2.11 9.00 -5.97
C VAL A 81 -1.31 8.18 -6.98
N GLN A 82 0.01 8.41 -7.02
CA GLN A 82 0.93 7.66 -7.85
C GLN A 82 1.92 6.86 -7.02
N ILE A 83 1.95 5.55 -7.21
CA ILE A 83 2.81 4.62 -6.47
C ILE A 83 3.78 3.95 -7.45
N GLY A 84 5.06 4.17 -7.22
CA GLY A 84 6.15 3.59 -8.00
C GLY A 84 6.29 2.07 -7.81
N PRO A 85 7.13 1.42 -8.62
CA PRO A 85 7.30 -0.04 -8.56
C PRO A 85 7.92 -0.48 -7.23
N ALA A 86 7.57 -1.70 -6.81
CA ALA A 86 8.10 -2.36 -5.61
C ALA A 86 7.87 -1.56 -4.29
N VAL A 87 6.87 -0.70 -4.24
CA VAL A 87 6.47 -0.02 -3.00
C VAL A 87 5.81 -1.03 -2.07
N GLN A 88 6.09 -0.90 -0.77
CA GLN A 88 5.61 -1.82 0.24
C GLN A 88 4.90 -1.04 1.37
N LEU A 89 3.67 -1.42 1.70
CA LEU A 89 2.88 -0.86 2.78
C LEU A 89 2.62 -1.96 3.82
N TYR A 90 3.10 -1.80 5.03
CA TYR A 90 3.01 -2.81 6.08
C TYR A 90 2.16 -2.30 7.24
N THR A 91 1.04 -2.95 7.52
CA THR A 91 0.19 -2.60 8.67
C THR A 91 0.45 -3.44 9.90
N ALA A 92 1.17 -4.55 9.78
CA ALA A 92 1.50 -5.46 10.86
C ALA A 92 2.94 -5.27 11.36
N GLN A 93 3.12 -5.49 12.67
CA GLN A 93 4.42 -5.52 13.31
C GLN A 93 4.47 -6.57 14.43
N HIS A 94 5.65 -7.10 14.68
CA HIS A 94 5.90 -8.03 15.76
C HIS A 94 6.41 -7.34 17.02
N PRO A 95 6.12 -7.89 18.23
CA PRO A 95 6.66 -7.37 19.49
C PRO A 95 8.19 -7.36 19.50
N ILE A 96 8.76 -6.27 20.05
CA ILE A 96 10.21 -6.13 20.23
C ILE A 96 10.75 -7.20 21.21
N ASP A 97 10.00 -7.46 22.28
CA ASP A 97 10.37 -8.53 23.22
C ASP A 97 10.32 -9.91 22.54
N ALA A 98 11.44 -10.61 22.58
CA ALA A 98 11.59 -11.89 21.89
C ALA A 98 10.70 -13.00 22.47
N LYS A 99 10.38 -12.96 23.79
CA LYS A 99 9.49 -13.95 24.41
C LYS A 99 8.06 -13.75 23.97
N VAL A 100 7.60 -12.49 23.94
CA VAL A 100 6.28 -12.11 23.43
C VAL A 100 6.17 -12.43 21.94
N ARG A 101 7.19 -12.11 21.15
CA ARG A 101 7.20 -12.40 19.71
C ARG A 101 7.09 -13.90 19.40
N ARG A 102 7.72 -14.77 20.21
CA ARG A 102 7.62 -16.23 20.06
C ARG A 102 6.22 -16.78 20.34
N SER A 103 5.36 -16.06 21.03
CA SER A 103 3.95 -16.47 21.23
C SER A 103 3.09 -16.32 19.98
N GLY A 104 3.64 -15.71 18.89
CA GLY A 104 2.92 -15.47 17.65
C GLY A 104 2.01 -14.23 17.68
N LEU A 105 2.09 -13.41 18.74
CA LEU A 105 1.34 -12.15 18.79
C LEU A 105 1.88 -11.16 17.77
N GLU A 106 0.94 -10.46 17.15
CA GLU A 106 1.19 -9.34 16.24
C GLU A 106 0.33 -8.16 16.66
N SER A 107 0.81 -6.96 16.45
CA SER A 107 0.02 -5.75 16.53
C SER A 107 -0.14 -5.15 15.13
N VAL A 108 -1.26 -4.46 14.89
CA VAL A 108 -1.56 -3.88 13.60
C VAL A 108 -1.96 -2.41 13.76
N SER A 109 -1.58 -1.57 12.78
CA SER A 109 -1.96 -0.16 12.76
C SER A 109 -2.24 0.27 11.32
N PRO A 110 -3.32 1.05 11.07
CA PRO A 110 -3.73 1.42 9.74
C PRO A 110 -2.73 2.37 9.08
N ILE A 111 -2.65 2.33 7.74
CA ILE A 111 -1.92 3.29 6.92
C ILE A 111 -2.92 4.17 6.18
N ARG A 112 -2.64 5.48 6.12
CA ARG A 112 -3.42 6.45 5.38
C ARG A 112 -2.51 7.23 4.44
N ILE A 113 -2.92 7.33 3.17
CA ILE A 113 -2.24 8.12 2.15
C ILE A 113 -3.27 9.11 1.63
N GLY A 114 -2.96 10.40 1.72
CA GLY A 114 -3.82 11.49 1.27
C GLY A 114 -3.95 11.56 -0.25
N ASN A 115 -4.49 12.67 -0.73
CA ASN A 115 -4.67 12.91 -2.16
C ASN A 115 -3.40 13.48 -2.80
N ASP A 116 -3.24 13.30 -4.13
CA ASP A 116 -2.12 13.85 -4.90
C ASP A 116 -0.73 13.44 -4.37
N VAL A 117 -0.62 12.31 -3.70
CA VAL A 117 0.65 11.81 -3.15
C VAL A 117 1.42 11.05 -4.21
N TRP A 118 2.72 11.29 -4.27
CA TRP A 118 3.64 10.47 -5.06
C TRP A 118 4.59 9.67 -4.16
N ILE A 119 4.58 8.34 -4.30
CA ILE A 119 5.49 7.43 -3.60
C ILE A 119 6.47 6.84 -4.62
N GLY A 120 7.74 7.18 -4.48
CA GLY A 120 8.84 6.68 -5.32
C GLY A 120 9.06 5.18 -5.15
N GLY A 121 9.55 4.55 -6.23
CA GLY A 121 9.77 3.09 -6.26
C GLY A 121 10.63 2.57 -5.12
N GLY A 122 10.31 1.36 -4.64
CA GLY A 122 11.02 0.70 -3.55
C GLY A 122 10.86 1.34 -2.16
N ALA A 123 10.00 2.35 -2.01
CA ALA A 123 9.74 2.93 -0.70
C ALA A 123 8.96 1.96 0.20
N LEU A 124 9.22 2.03 1.50
CA LEU A 124 8.54 1.29 2.56
C LEU A 124 7.75 2.24 3.44
N VAL A 125 6.48 1.92 3.72
CA VAL A 125 5.67 2.66 4.69
C VAL A 125 5.31 1.72 5.84
N LEU A 126 5.66 2.12 7.06
CA LEU A 126 5.50 1.29 8.26
C LEU A 126 4.13 1.48 8.93
N PRO A 127 3.75 0.56 9.85
CA PRO A 127 2.44 0.57 10.49
C PRO A 127 2.11 1.89 11.20
N GLY A 128 0.88 2.36 11.03
CA GLY A 128 0.36 3.55 11.69
C GLY A 128 0.69 4.88 11.01
N VAL A 129 1.44 4.86 9.90
CA VAL A 129 1.85 6.08 9.21
C VAL A 129 0.68 6.70 8.44
N THR A 130 0.58 8.03 8.55
CA THR A 130 -0.25 8.88 7.68
C THR A 130 0.66 9.74 6.81
N ILE A 131 0.45 9.72 5.48
CA ILE A 131 1.09 10.62 4.52
C ILE A 131 0.07 11.65 4.09
N GLY A 132 0.34 12.92 4.37
CA GLY A 132 -0.55 14.04 4.05
C GLY A 132 -0.61 14.34 2.55
N ASP A 133 -1.65 15.06 2.15
CA ASP A 133 -1.92 15.41 0.75
C ASP A 133 -0.72 16.09 0.07
N ARG A 134 -0.58 15.90 -1.24
CA ARG A 134 0.43 16.51 -2.11
C ARG A 134 1.88 16.25 -1.70
N SER A 135 2.10 15.26 -0.82
CA SER A 135 3.45 14.93 -0.37
C SER A 135 4.14 13.95 -1.32
N ILE A 136 5.46 13.97 -1.27
CA ILE A 136 6.30 13.10 -2.08
C ILE A 136 7.19 12.27 -1.16
N VAL A 137 7.21 10.98 -1.38
CA VAL A 137 8.16 10.04 -0.76
C VAL A 137 9.20 9.65 -1.79
N GLY A 138 10.46 9.98 -1.56
CA GLY A 138 11.55 9.64 -2.47
C GLY A 138 11.77 8.12 -2.58
N ALA A 139 12.28 7.66 -3.71
CA ALA A 139 12.54 6.25 -3.97
C ALA A 139 13.46 5.62 -2.91
N GLY A 140 13.18 4.37 -2.51
CA GLY A 140 13.95 3.63 -1.51
C GLY A 140 13.83 4.15 -0.08
N SER A 141 12.95 5.10 0.20
CA SER A 141 12.77 5.65 1.54
C SER A 141 12.01 4.71 2.47
N VAL A 142 12.31 4.76 3.77
CA VAL A 142 11.59 4.03 4.81
C VAL A 142 10.84 5.02 5.70
N VAL A 143 9.54 5.12 5.51
CA VAL A 143 8.67 6.06 6.23
C VAL A 143 8.21 5.45 7.54
N VAL A 144 8.73 5.95 8.65
CA VAL A 144 8.48 5.44 10.01
C VAL A 144 7.64 6.42 10.86
N HIS A 145 7.40 7.63 10.37
CA HIS A 145 6.61 8.67 11.04
C HIS A 145 5.65 9.32 10.06
N ASN A 146 4.62 9.97 10.60
CA ASN A 146 3.67 10.73 9.78
C ASN A 146 4.40 11.81 8.95
N VAL A 147 3.93 11.98 7.73
CA VAL A 147 4.41 13.00 6.79
C VAL A 147 3.36 14.09 6.69
N PRO A 148 3.67 15.34 7.05
CA PRO A 148 2.74 16.47 6.86
C PRO A 148 2.38 16.65 5.38
N PRO A 149 1.24 17.28 5.06
CA PRO A 149 0.95 17.69 3.67
C PRO A 149 2.08 18.53 3.08
N ASP A 150 2.16 18.56 1.74
CA ASP A 150 3.09 19.41 0.99
C ASP A 150 4.56 19.21 1.36
N SER A 151 4.95 17.98 1.66
CA SER A 151 6.30 17.64 2.12
C SER A 151 7.00 16.65 1.19
N LEU A 152 8.29 16.88 0.93
CA LEU A 152 9.19 15.89 0.35
C LEU A 152 9.97 15.20 1.46
N VAL A 153 9.85 13.88 1.54
CA VAL A 153 10.62 13.05 2.48
C VAL A 153 11.50 12.06 1.73
N VAL A 154 12.73 11.85 2.23
CA VAL A 154 13.68 10.90 1.66
C VAL A 154 14.50 10.20 2.74
N GLY A 155 15.03 9.04 2.43
CA GLY A 155 16.04 8.33 3.23
C GLY A 155 15.49 7.19 4.08
N ASN A 156 16.38 6.54 4.83
CA ASN A 156 16.09 5.48 5.80
C ASN A 156 16.77 5.78 7.15
N PRO A 157 16.02 6.19 8.19
CA PRO A 157 14.59 6.52 8.14
C PRO A 157 14.34 7.82 7.35
N ALA A 158 13.14 7.92 6.74
CA ALA A 158 12.77 9.09 5.93
C ALA A 158 12.71 10.37 6.79
N ARG A 159 13.20 11.47 6.24
CA ARG A 159 13.18 12.81 6.85
C ARG A 159 12.68 13.84 5.85
N ILE A 160 12.01 14.85 6.36
CA ILE A 160 11.56 15.99 5.54
C ILE A 160 12.81 16.74 5.08
N VAL A 161 12.96 16.86 3.77
CA VAL A 161 14.08 17.61 3.15
C VAL A 161 13.60 18.89 2.48
N ARG A 162 12.29 19.02 2.24
CA ARG A 162 11.72 20.19 1.58
C ARG A 162 10.22 20.30 1.86
N THR A 163 9.72 21.54 2.01
CA THR A 163 8.29 21.88 1.87
C THR A 163 8.03 22.25 0.41
N LEU A 164 6.91 21.83 -0.15
CA LEU A 164 6.60 21.95 -1.58
C LEU A 164 5.80 23.21 -1.94
N VAL A 165 5.39 24.00 -0.97
CA VAL A 165 4.68 25.30 -1.11
C VAL A 165 5.44 26.41 -0.43
#